data_c5e73606d07037296ad19b71b7c76e6e
#
_entry.id   c5e73606d07037296ad19b71b7c76e6e
#
_cell.length_a   1.000
_cell.length_b   1.000
_cell.length_c   1.000
_cell.angle_alpha   90.00
_cell.angle_beta   90.00
_cell.angle_gamma   90.00
#
_symmetry.space_group_name_H-M   'P 1'
#
loop_
_entity.id
_entity.type
_entity.pdbx_description
1 polymer ?
#
loop_
_entity_poly.entity_id
_entity_poly.type
_entity_poly.pdbx_seq_one_letter_code
_entity_poly.pdbx_strand_id
1 'polypeptide(L)'
;MRLTRLTVSACAVAGFFLAGLAVGEGQAPAPGTQKPAAPATQPPPLLHAGNLIMMPDEHIKVNNNRVFGSANQTGFYITRNIFRNNNTSRPHYHTMDRWVTVIKGTWWGGTGKVFRPKEMKPMPAGSVMYHPAYFIHYDGNQDGGETIVQIMGYGPVTTVQVEEDEKGNPVNRGGEGAGYATSPPPK
;
A
#
# COMPACT_ATOMS: atom_id res chain seq x y z
N MET A 1 -77.76 -8.34 -55.92
CA MET A 1 -76.57 -7.74 -55.37
C MET A 1 -76.83 -7.48 -53.90
N ARG A 2 -76.27 -8.26 -53.00
CA ARG A 2 -76.49 -8.20 -51.57
C ARG A 2 -75.29 -7.42 -50.93
N LEU A 3 -75.56 -6.34 -50.29
CA LEU A 3 -74.64 -5.58 -49.44
C LEU A 3 -74.60 -6.22 -48.06
N THR A 4 -73.44 -6.74 -47.73
CA THR A 4 -73.18 -7.24 -46.40
C THR A 4 -72.64 -6.10 -45.52
N ARG A 5 -73.33 -5.85 -44.43
CA ARG A 5 -72.95 -4.84 -43.42
C ARG A 5 -71.83 -5.48 -42.54
N LEU A 6 -70.71 -4.83 -42.46
CA LEU A 6 -69.66 -5.15 -41.48
C LEU A 6 -70.06 -4.43 -40.14
N THR A 7 -70.23 -5.26 -39.14
CA THR A 7 -70.38 -4.78 -37.76
C THR A 7 -68.98 -4.65 -37.18
N VAL A 8 -68.61 -3.46 -36.74
CA VAL A 8 -67.37 -3.17 -36.01
C VAL A 8 -67.62 -3.47 -34.54
N SER A 9 -66.94 -4.50 -34.04
CA SER A 9 -66.94 -4.87 -32.61
C SER A 9 -65.93 -4.02 -31.90
N ALA A 10 -66.33 -3.21 -30.94
CA ALA A 10 -65.47 -2.44 -30.09
C ALA A 10 -64.82 -3.37 -29.05
N CYS A 11 -63.54 -3.64 -29.20
CA CYS A 11 -62.75 -4.31 -28.14
C CYS A 11 -62.32 -3.25 -27.11
N ALA A 12 -62.83 -3.41 -25.89
CA ALA A 12 -62.37 -2.68 -24.73
C ALA A 12 -60.90 -3.06 -24.42
N VAL A 13 -60.02 -2.10 -24.54
CA VAL A 13 -58.61 -2.27 -24.12
C VAL A 13 -58.57 -2.08 -22.62
N ALA A 14 -58.43 -3.18 -21.88
CA ALA A 14 -58.10 -3.16 -20.48
C ALA A 14 -56.69 -2.60 -20.31
N GLY A 15 -56.56 -1.43 -19.72
CA GLY A 15 -55.28 -0.84 -19.38
C GLY A 15 -54.59 -1.65 -18.29
N PHE A 16 -53.55 -2.38 -18.65
CA PHE A 16 -52.59 -2.89 -17.69
C PHE A 16 -51.71 -1.73 -17.25
N PHE A 17 -51.88 -1.29 -16.01
CA PHE A 17 -50.89 -0.48 -15.32
C PHE A 17 -49.67 -1.37 -15.05
N LEU A 18 -48.68 -1.26 -15.88
CA LEU A 18 -47.34 -1.71 -15.54
C LEU A 18 -46.78 -0.74 -14.47
N ALA A 19 -46.77 -1.19 -13.22
CA ALA A 19 -46.00 -0.55 -12.19
C ALA A 19 -44.51 -0.64 -12.62
N GLY A 20 -44.00 0.45 -13.17
CA GLY A 20 -42.57 0.60 -13.44
C GLY A 20 -41.82 0.50 -12.11
N LEU A 21 -41.16 -0.62 -11.88
CA LEU A 21 -40.07 -0.68 -10.92
C LEU A 21 -38.98 0.30 -11.41
N ALA A 22 -38.96 1.49 -10.80
CA ALA A 22 -37.85 2.39 -10.92
C ALA A 22 -36.65 1.64 -10.30
N VAL A 23 -35.83 1.04 -11.16
CA VAL A 23 -34.47 0.64 -10.80
C VAL A 23 -33.77 1.95 -10.51
N GLY A 24 -33.65 2.28 -9.22
CA GLY A 24 -32.82 3.39 -8.79
C GLY A 24 -31.41 3.13 -9.32
N GLU A 25 -31.02 3.90 -10.34
CA GLU A 25 -29.59 4.00 -10.68
C GLU A 25 -28.89 4.44 -9.39
N GLY A 26 -28.23 3.48 -8.77
CA GLY A 26 -27.34 3.72 -7.64
C GLY A 26 -26.29 4.70 -8.11
N GLN A 27 -26.53 5.98 -7.84
CA GLN A 27 -25.59 7.05 -8.06
C GLN A 27 -24.33 6.64 -7.30
N ALA A 28 -23.24 6.36 -8.04
CA ALA A 28 -21.95 6.12 -7.45
C ALA A 28 -21.70 7.23 -6.41
N PRO A 29 -21.28 6.91 -5.18
CA PRO A 29 -21.02 7.94 -4.20
C PRO A 29 -20.05 8.93 -4.84
N ALA A 30 -20.45 10.20 -4.87
CA ALA A 30 -19.58 11.29 -5.32
C ALA A 30 -18.23 11.09 -4.65
N PRO A 31 -17.09 11.29 -5.36
CA PRO A 31 -15.78 11.18 -4.76
C PRO A 31 -15.82 12.07 -3.52
N GLY A 32 -15.85 11.43 -2.34
CA GLY A 32 -15.93 12.12 -1.08
C GLY A 32 -14.83 13.15 -1.11
N THR A 33 -15.16 14.40 -0.87
CA THR A 33 -14.19 15.45 -0.61
C THR A 33 -13.38 14.97 0.58
N GLN A 34 -12.27 14.27 0.30
CA GLN A 34 -11.29 13.95 1.32
C GLN A 34 -10.89 15.30 1.91
N LYS A 35 -11.32 15.53 3.15
CA LYS A 35 -10.82 16.65 3.94
C LYS A 35 -9.30 16.66 3.74
N PRO A 36 -8.69 17.77 3.28
CA PRO A 36 -7.26 17.83 3.10
C PRO A 36 -6.61 17.26 4.35
N ALA A 37 -5.80 16.21 4.20
CA ALA A 37 -5.07 15.65 5.33
C ALA A 37 -4.32 16.82 5.98
N ALA A 38 -4.45 16.96 7.29
CA ALA A 38 -3.72 17.99 8.02
C ALA A 38 -2.24 17.87 7.60
N PRO A 39 -1.57 18.98 7.29
CA PRO A 39 -0.18 18.93 6.85
C PRO A 39 0.59 18.08 7.85
N ALA A 40 1.40 17.13 7.33
CA ALA A 40 2.21 16.27 8.17
C ALA A 40 2.97 17.16 9.15
N THR A 41 2.68 17.04 10.45
CA THR A 41 3.42 17.78 11.46
C THR A 41 4.86 17.31 11.37
N GLN A 42 5.70 18.15 10.78
CA GLN A 42 7.13 17.90 10.74
C GLN A 42 7.65 17.83 12.18
N PRO A 43 8.57 16.91 12.49
CA PRO A 43 9.28 17.00 13.74
C PRO A 43 9.92 18.42 13.81
N PRO A 44 9.91 19.08 14.95
CA PRO A 44 10.47 20.42 15.03
C PRO A 44 11.91 20.39 14.53
N PRO A 45 12.27 21.24 13.58
CA PRO A 45 13.63 21.33 13.12
C PRO A 45 14.50 21.81 14.28
N LEU A 46 15.59 21.10 14.49
CA LEU A 46 16.44 21.33 15.65
C LEU A 46 17.44 22.45 15.43
N LEU A 47 17.78 22.70 14.18
CA LEU A 47 18.69 23.75 13.77
C LEU A 47 18.18 24.43 12.50
N HIS A 48 18.29 25.75 12.46
CA HIS A 48 18.03 26.54 11.27
C HIS A 48 19.29 27.30 10.87
N ALA A 49 19.64 27.22 9.58
CA ALA A 49 20.64 28.06 8.95
C ALA A 49 19.95 28.75 7.74
N GLY A 50 19.41 29.93 7.98
CA GLY A 50 18.53 30.58 7.00
C GLY A 50 17.25 29.75 6.75
N ASN A 51 17.04 29.31 5.51
CA ASN A 51 15.91 28.47 5.10
C ASN A 51 16.20 26.96 5.16
N LEU A 52 17.39 26.54 5.62
CA LEU A 52 17.74 25.14 5.75
C LEU A 52 17.22 24.58 7.08
N ILE A 53 16.61 23.41 7.00
CA ILE A 53 16.24 22.61 8.16
C ILE A 53 17.29 21.52 8.32
N MET A 54 18.02 21.55 9.43
CA MET A 54 19.06 20.57 9.73
C MET A 54 18.56 19.62 10.81
N MET A 55 18.76 18.31 10.59
CA MET A 55 18.37 17.24 11.51
C MET A 55 19.61 16.40 11.84
N PRO A 56 20.44 16.83 12.80
CA PRO A 56 21.59 16.04 13.22
C PRO A 56 21.20 14.65 13.71
N ASP A 57 22.06 13.65 13.50
CA ASP A 57 21.78 12.25 13.78
C ASP A 57 21.34 12.01 15.23
N GLU A 58 21.98 12.66 16.19
CA GLU A 58 21.69 12.56 17.62
C GLU A 58 20.28 13.04 17.99
N HIS A 59 19.65 13.82 17.11
CA HIS A 59 18.31 14.34 17.31
C HIS A 59 17.23 13.49 16.63
N ILE A 60 17.61 12.53 15.80
CA ILE A 60 16.68 11.64 15.12
C ILE A 60 16.24 10.53 16.08
N LYS A 61 15.02 10.65 16.59
CA LYS A 61 14.44 9.64 17.49
C LYS A 61 14.01 8.41 16.69
N VAL A 62 14.88 7.42 16.62
CA VAL A 62 14.65 6.20 15.84
C VAL A 62 13.40 5.42 16.31
N ASN A 63 13.02 5.54 17.57
CA ASN A 63 11.85 4.84 18.13
C ASN A 63 10.50 5.27 17.51
N ASN A 64 10.43 6.43 16.89
CA ASN A 64 9.21 6.91 16.22
C ASN A 64 9.22 6.64 14.72
N ASN A 65 10.28 6.05 14.18
CA ASN A 65 10.51 5.76 12.77
C ASN A 65 10.42 6.99 11.83
N ARG A 66 9.94 8.13 12.29
CA ARG A 66 9.73 9.33 11.49
C ARG A 66 10.91 10.29 11.61
N VAL A 67 11.53 10.60 10.47
CA VAL A 67 12.51 11.67 10.34
C VAL A 67 11.85 12.90 9.73
N PHE A 68 11.10 12.70 8.65
CA PHE A 68 10.41 13.76 7.92
C PHE A 68 9.12 13.21 7.28
N GLY A 69 8.08 14.00 7.16
CA GLY A 69 6.82 13.61 6.54
C GLY A 69 6.18 12.38 7.17
N SER A 70 5.38 11.65 6.39
CA SER A 70 4.73 10.40 6.84
C SER A 70 4.47 9.47 5.66
N ALA A 71 4.83 8.20 5.79
CA ALA A 71 4.52 7.19 4.77
C ALA A 71 3.00 6.97 4.57
N ASN A 72 2.17 7.39 5.53
CA ASN A 72 0.71 7.24 5.48
C ASN A 72 -0.01 8.48 4.93
N GLN A 73 0.72 9.51 4.51
CA GLN A 73 0.17 10.77 4.02
C GLN A 73 0.78 11.14 2.67
N THR A 74 0.05 11.91 1.88
CA THR A 74 0.55 12.44 0.61
C THR A 74 1.78 13.31 0.84
N GLY A 75 2.84 13.07 0.08
CA GLY A 75 4.06 13.85 0.10
C GLY A 75 5.31 13.00 0.34
N PHE A 76 6.46 13.66 0.32
CA PHE A 76 7.74 13.03 0.58
C PHE A 76 7.88 12.66 2.05
N TYR A 77 8.48 11.51 2.33
CA TYR A 77 8.77 11.08 3.68
C TYR A 77 10.17 10.48 3.82
N ILE A 78 10.70 10.55 5.04
CA ILE A 78 11.90 9.84 5.47
C ILE A 78 11.58 9.15 6.80
N THR A 79 11.89 7.86 6.90
CA THR A 79 11.82 7.09 8.14
C THR A 79 13.16 6.44 8.44
N ARG A 80 13.45 6.19 9.71
CA ARG A 80 14.55 5.32 10.15
C ARG A 80 14.00 4.16 10.96
N ASN A 81 14.37 2.97 10.57
CA ASN A 81 13.91 1.73 11.20
C ASN A 81 15.11 0.98 11.76
N ILE A 82 14.93 0.43 12.97
CA ILE A 82 15.91 -0.45 13.61
C ILE A 82 15.39 -1.88 13.56
N PHE A 83 16.25 -2.77 13.12
CA PHE A 83 16.01 -4.21 13.09
C PHE A 83 17.03 -4.93 13.96
N ARG A 84 16.58 -5.89 14.75
CA ARG A 84 17.38 -6.69 15.67
C ARG A 84 16.88 -8.12 15.70
N ASN A 85 17.68 -9.02 16.26
CA ASN A 85 17.25 -10.38 16.58
C ASN A 85 16.73 -11.17 15.38
N ASN A 86 17.40 -11.07 14.23
CA ASN A 86 16.99 -11.75 13.00
C ASN A 86 15.57 -11.40 12.55
N ASN A 87 15.13 -10.16 12.76
CA ASN A 87 13.84 -9.69 12.34
C ASN A 87 13.83 -9.44 10.83
N THR A 88 13.07 -10.26 10.10
CA THR A 88 12.86 -10.15 8.66
C THR A 88 11.39 -9.99 8.34
N SER A 89 11.09 -9.19 7.33
CA SER A 89 9.76 -9.15 6.72
C SER A 89 9.48 -10.45 5.94
N ARG A 90 8.21 -10.69 5.66
CA ARG A 90 7.79 -11.80 4.80
C ARG A 90 7.47 -11.27 3.41
N PRO A 91 7.35 -12.12 2.37
CA PRO A 91 7.05 -11.69 1.02
C PRO A 91 5.88 -10.72 0.94
N HIS A 92 6.18 -9.51 0.48
CA HIS A 92 5.23 -8.41 0.37
C HIS A 92 5.63 -7.47 -0.77
N TYR A 93 4.75 -6.52 -1.09
CA TYR A 93 5.07 -5.38 -1.94
C TYR A 93 4.55 -4.08 -1.33
N HIS A 94 5.02 -2.97 -1.87
CA HIS A 94 4.52 -1.63 -1.54
C HIS A 94 3.86 -0.99 -2.74
N THR A 95 2.86 -0.16 -2.51
CA THR A 95 2.11 0.52 -3.58
C THR A 95 2.86 1.70 -4.21
N MET A 96 3.98 2.10 -3.65
CA MET A 96 4.80 3.23 -4.10
C MET A 96 6.28 2.86 -4.09
N ASP A 97 7.03 3.49 -4.97
CA ASP A 97 8.49 3.41 -5.00
C ASP A 97 9.11 3.91 -3.72
N ARG A 98 10.20 3.26 -3.30
CA ARG A 98 11.00 3.74 -2.17
C ARG A 98 12.45 3.32 -2.28
N TRP A 99 13.29 4.08 -1.61
CA TRP A 99 14.73 3.85 -1.51
C TRP A 99 15.09 3.55 -0.07
N VAL A 100 15.93 2.54 0.12
CA VAL A 100 16.43 2.12 1.43
C VAL A 100 17.93 2.30 1.45
N THR A 101 18.44 3.10 2.39
CA THR A 101 19.87 3.27 2.64
C THR A 101 20.23 2.56 3.93
N VAL A 102 21.23 1.71 3.91
CA VAL A 102 21.74 1.03 5.10
C VAL A 102 22.66 2.00 5.85
N ILE A 103 22.27 2.43 7.05
CA ILE A 103 23.04 3.35 7.90
C ILE A 103 24.02 2.59 8.78
N LYS A 104 23.59 1.44 9.33
CA LYS A 104 24.38 0.61 10.23
C LYS A 104 24.06 -0.87 10.05
N GLY A 105 25.03 -1.73 10.26
CA GLY A 105 24.86 -3.19 10.19
C GLY A 105 24.73 -3.70 8.76
N THR A 106 24.08 -4.84 8.63
CA THR A 106 23.84 -5.50 7.35
C THR A 106 22.33 -5.66 7.14
N TRP A 107 21.81 -5.14 6.03
CA TRP A 107 20.45 -5.34 5.57
C TRP A 107 20.43 -6.47 4.56
N TRP A 108 19.51 -7.40 4.70
CA TRP A 108 19.38 -8.56 3.82
C TRP A 108 18.13 -8.42 2.97
N GLY A 109 18.22 -8.76 1.69
CA GLY A 109 17.10 -8.69 0.75
C GLY A 109 16.96 -9.95 -0.08
N GLY A 110 15.71 -10.34 -0.32
CA GLY A 110 15.32 -11.43 -1.20
C GLY A 110 14.07 -11.07 -2.00
N THR A 111 13.76 -11.84 -3.04
CA THR A 111 12.66 -11.57 -3.97
C THR A 111 11.79 -12.80 -4.19
N GLY A 112 10.53 -12.57 -4.61
CA GLY A 112 9.57 -13.63 -4.89
C GLY A 112 8.58 -13.86 -3.75
N LYS A 113 7.58 -14.70 -4.02
CA LYS A 113 6.48 -14.97 -3.08
C LYS A 113 6.81 -16.03 -2.04
N VAL A 114 7.76 -16.92 -2.33
CA VAL A 114 8.21 -17.96 -1.39
C VAL A 114 9.36 -17.41 -0.56
N PHE A 115 9.24 -17.48 0.76
CA PHE A 115 10.27 -16.98 1.66
C PHE A 115 11.47 -17.92 1.73
N ARG A 116 12.61 -17.46 1.22
CA ARG A 116 13.90 -18.20 1.19
C ARG A 116 15.00 -17.44 1.89
N PRO A 117 15.04 -17.44 3.24
CA PRO A 117 16.01 -16.62 3.97
C PRO A 117 17.47 -16.96 3.65
N LYS A 118 17.79 -18.21 3.29
CA LYS A 118 19.14 -18.63 2.91
C LYS A 118 19.61 -18.07 1.56
N GLU A 119 18.69 -17.61 0.72
CA GLU A 119 18.98 -17.03 -0.60
C GLU A 119 19.08 -15.50 -0.57
N MET A 120 18.75 -14.87 0.54
CA MET A 120 18.85 -13.42 0.70
C MET A 120 20.28 -12.94 0.53
N LYS A 121 20.41 -11.73 -0.03
CA LYS A 121 21.71 -11.10 -0.29
C LYS A 121 22.01 -10.03 0.74
N PRO A 122 23.23 -10.01 1.30
CA PRO A 122 23.63 -9.00 2.28
C PRO A 122 23.98 -7.67 1.61
N MET A 123 23.59 -6.60 2.27
CA MET A 123 23.94 -5.23 1.93
C MET A 123 24.50 -4.55 3.17
N PRO A 124 25.81 -4.31 3.22
CA PRO A 124 26.44 -3.64 4.37
C PRO A 124 26.08 -2.16 4.43
N ALA A 125 26.44 -1.52 5.54
CA ALA A 125 26.30 -0.08 5.73
C ALA A 125 26.89 0.70 4.54
N GLY A 126 26.19 1.76 4.10
CA GLY A 126 26.49 2.53 2.89
C GLY A 126 25.78 2.03 1.62
N SER A 127 25.21 0.81 1.65
CA SER A 127 24.45 0.29 0.51
C SER A 127 23.12 1.02 0.34
N VAL A 128 22.63 1.07 -0.92
CA VAL A 128 21.32 1.59 -1.28
C VAL A 128 20.54 0.53 -2.05
N MET A 129 19.28 0.33 -1.69
CA MET A 129 18.35 -0.56 -2.38
C MET A 129 17.16 0.28 -2.90
N TYR A 130 16.76 0.02 -4.13
CA TYR A 130 15.54 0.54 -4.72
C TYR A 130 14.45 -0.53 -4.70
N HIS A 131 13.32 -0.18 -4.12
CA HIS A 131 12.10 -1.00 -4.13
C HIS A 131 11.09 -0.38 -5.10
N PRO A 132 10.96 -0.90 -6.33
CA PRO A 132 9.89 -0.48 -7.23
C PRO A 132 8.53 -0.75 -6.62
N ALA A 133 7.55 0.09 -6.92
CA ALA A 133 6.16 -0.16 -6.59
C ALA A 133 5.73 -1.54 -7.12
N TYR A 134 4.97 -2.27 -6.31
CA TYR A 134 4.42 -3.61 -6.61
C TYR A 134 5.45 -4.73 -6.81
N PHE A 135 6.74 -4.46 -6.63
CA PHE A 135 7.78 -5.48 -6.71
C PHE A 135 7.80 -6.32 -5.42
N ILE A 136 7.61 -7.65 -5.58
CA ILE A 136 7.52 -8.58 -4.44
C ILE A 136 8.92 -8.87 -3.90
N HIS A 137 9.12 -8.58 -2.63
CA HIS A 137 10.38 -8.78 -1.93
C HIS A 137 10.15 -9.14 -0.45
N TYR A 138 11.22 -9.49 0.21
CA TYR A 138 11.31 -9.63 1.66
C TYR A 138 12.71 -9.20 2.09
N ASP A 139 12.81 -8.60 3.26
CA ASP A 139 14.03 -7.96 3.71
C ASP A 139 14.13 -7.93 5.24
N GLY A 140 15.30 -7.62 5.77
CA GLY A 140 15.49 -7.53 7.21
C GLY A 140 16.90 -7.77 7.67
N ASN A 141 17.02 -8.11 8.96
CA ASN A 141 18.28 -8.46 9.61
C ASN A 141 18.37 -9.97 9.80
N GLN A 142 19.53 -10.58 9.47
CA GLN A 142 19.77 -12.02 9.62
C GLN A 142 21.02 -12.36 10.43
N ASP A 143 21.84 -11.39 10.80
CA ASP A 143 23.12 -11.62 11.49
C ASP A 143 23.05 -11.44 13.01
N GLY A 144 21.84 -11.27 13.55
CA GLY A 144 21.60 -11.09 14.99
C GLY A 144 22.04 -9.76 15.56
N GLY A 145 22.79 -8.96 14.81
CA GLY A 145 23.23 -7.62 15.19
C GLY A 145 22.12 -6.57 15.09
N GLU A 146 22.48 -5.32 15.20
CA GLU A 146 21.59 -4.19 14.97
C GLU A 146 21.79 -3.65 13.56
N THR A 147 20.71 -3.57 12.80
CA THR A 147 20.68 -2.92 11.49
C THR A 147 19.80 -1.69 11.55
N ILE A 148 20.31 -0.56 11.07
CA ILE A 148 19.56 0.69 10.93
C ILE A 148 19.48 1.01 9.45
N VAL A 149 18.25 1.20 8.96
CA VAL A 149 17.99 1.63 7.58
C VAL A 149 17.21 2.94 7.56
N GLN A 150 17.50 3.78 6.57
CA GLN A 150 16.71 4.94 6.24
C GLN A 150 15.92 4.68 4.97
N ILE A 151 14.62 4.86 5.05
CA ILE A 151 13.68 4.64 3.94
C ILE A 151 13.13 6.00 3.50
N MET A 152 13.16 6.24 2.19
CA MET A 152 12.65 7.47 1.57
C MET A 152 11.68 7.12 0.46
N GLY A 153 10.66 7.94 0.29
CA GLY A 153 9.68 7.76 -0.77
C GLY A 153 8.58 8.81 -0.75
N TYR A 154 7.53 8.55 -1.51
CA TYR A 154 6.32 9.35 -1.50
C TYR A 154 5.15 8.53 -0.94
N GLY A 155 4.39 9.12 -0.03
CA GLY A 155 3.18 8.50 0.53
C GLY A 155 1.90 8.97 -0.18
N PRO A 156 0.75 8.31 0.09
CA PRO A 156 0.60 7.22 1.04
C PRO A 156 1.11 5.87 0.50
N VAL A 157 1.75 5.09 1.36
CA VAL A 157 2.26 3.75 1.03
C VAL A 157 1.46 2.70 1.77
N THR A 158 0.99 1.70 1.04
CA THR A 158 0.40 0.48 1.61
C THR A 158 1.36 -0.69 1.42
N THR A 159 1.50 -1.51 2.45
CA THR A 159 2.22 -2.78 2.40
C THR A 159 1.22 -3.92 2.26
N VAL A 160 1.42 -4.78 1.28
CA VAL A 160 0.52 -5.91 0.98
C VAL A 160 1.30 -7.21 1.09
N GLN A 161 0.86 -8.11 1.98
CA GLN A 161 1.47 -9.44 2.16
C GLN A 161 1.01 -10.38 1.04
N VAL A 162 1.95 -11.13 0.48
CA VAL A 162 1.70 -12.03 -0.67
C VAL A 162 2.47 -13.33 -0.57
N GLU A 163 2.83 -13.76 0.64
CA GLU A 163 3.59 -14.99 0.84
C GLU A 163 2.82 -16.22 0.36
N GLU A 164 3.51 -17.09 -0.37
CA GLU A 164 3.03 -18.40 -0.81
C GLU A 164 3.96 -19.51 -0.31
N ASP A 165 3.42 -20.71 -0.12
CA ASP A 165 4.23 -21.92 0.09
C ASP A 165 4.82 -22.43 -1.24
N GLU A 166 5.63 -23.51 -1.18
CA GLU A 166 6.25 -24.11 -2.38
C GLU A 166 5.22 -24.70 -3.37
N LYS A 167 3.96 -24.83 -2.98
CA LYS A 167 2.87 -25.32 -3.83
C LYS A 167 2.04 -24.18 -4.41
N GLY A 168 2.37 -22.92 -4.08
CA GLY A 168 1.65 -21.73 -4.50
C GLY A 168 0.40 -21.41 -3.68
N ASN A 169 0.23 -22.04 -2.50
CA ASN A 169 -0.88 -21.70 -1.62
C ASN A 169 -0.53 -20.47 -0.77
N PRO A 170 -1.47 -19.54 -0.55
CA PRO A 170 -1.25 -18.40 0.34
C PRO A 170 -0.91 -18.83 1.76
N VAL A 171 0.13 -18.25 2.34
CA VAL A 171 0.52 -18.46 3.74
C VAL A 171 -0.11 -17.37 4.60
N ASN A 172 -1.18 -17.73 5.34
CA ASN A 172 -1.81 -16.81 6.28
C ASN A 172 -1.14 -16.93 7.66
N ARG A 173 -0.46 -15.88 8.12
CA ARG A 173 0.23 -15.87 9.40
C ARG A 173 -0.55 -15.19 10.53
N GLY A 174 -1.81 -14.82 10.27
CA GLY A 174 -2.66 -14.18 11.28
C GLY A 174 -1.97 -12.94 11.87
N GLY A 175 -2.30 -11.76 11.42
CA GLY A 175 -1.81 -10.49 11.96
C GLY A 175 -2.80 -9.39 11.59
N GLU A 176 -3.18 -8.59 12.58
CA GLU A 176 -3.97 -7.40 12.32
C GLU A 176 -3.17 -6.46 11.40
N GLY A 177 -3.72 -6.14 10.24
CA GLY A 177 -3.16 -5.19 9.28
C GLY A 177 -2.49 -5.78 8.03
N ALA A 178 -2.35 -7.10 7.91
CA ALA A 178 -1.89 -7.72 6.69
C ALA A 178 -3.08 -8.03 5.77
N GLY A 179 -3.45 -7.10 4.91
CA GLY A 179 -4.35 -7.41 3.79
C GLY A 179 -3.67 -8.41 2.86
N TYR A 180 -4.16 -9.64 2.79
CA TYR A 180 -3.75 -10.54 1.73
C TYR A 180 -4.34 -10.07 0.41
N ALA A 181 -3.48 -9.79 -0.57
CA ALA A 181 -3.95 -9.58 -1.91
C ALA A 181 -4.40 -10.93 -2.51
N THR A 182 -5.68 -11.05 -2.77
CA THR A 182 -6.24 -12.16 -3.55
C THR A 182 -6.04 -11.98 -5.06
N SER A 183 -5.51 -10.83 -5.46
CA SER A 183 -5.22 -10.48 -6.86
C SER A 183 -3.74 -10.19 -7.04
N PRO A 184 -3.15 -10.56 -8.19
CA PRO A 184 -1.77 -10.17 -8.50
C PRO A 184 -1.64 -8.65 -8.55
N PRO A 185 -0.44 -8.10 -8.30
CA PRO A 185 -0.18 -6.68 -8.50
C PRO A 185 -0.49 -6.26 -9.93
N PRO A 186 -0.91 -5.03 -10.19
CA PRO A 186 -1.10 -4.51 -11.54
C PRO A 186 0.20 -4.66 -12.35
N LYS A 187 0.06 -5.00 -13.63
CA LYS A 187 1.18 -5.14 -14.58
C LYS A 187 1.72 -3.78 -14.97
#